data_b66cb50e51cccff7b7daa55cb2542b93
#
_entry.id   b66cb50e51cccff7b7daa55cb2542b93
#
_cell.length_a   1.000
_cell.length_b   1.000
_cell.length_c   1.000
_cell.angle_alpha   90.00
_cell.angle_beta   90.00
_cell.angle_gamma   90.00
#
_symmetry.space_group_name_H-M   'P 1'
#
loop_
_entity.id
_entity.type
_entity.pdbx_description
1 polymer ?
#
loop_
_entity_poly.entity_id
_entity_poly.type
_entity_poly.pdbx_seq_one_letter_code
_entity_poly.pdbx_strand_id
1 'polypeptide(L)'
;MSKILVIEDEKNLRVLYQKDFERDGFEVVTAATAADGLQLVEAERPDLVVMDIRLPGMDGLEAMSRLLDRNPKVPVVLNSAYSSYKDSFMSWAADAYVVKSADTGELRTRVRELLAARAES
;
A
#
# COMPACT_ATOMS: atom_id res chain seq x y z
N MET A 1 -5.36 8.00 -15.34
CA MET A 1 -5.72 6.89 -14.44
C MET A 1 -4.62 6.71 -13.41
N SER A 2 -4.96 6.74 -12.13
CA SER A 2 -3.96 6.57 -11.08
C SER A 2 -3.49 5.12 -11.02
N LYS A 3 -2.22 4.95 -10.66
CA LYS A 3 -1.59 3.65 -10.54
C LYS A 3 -1.32 3.32 -9.07
N ILE A 4 -1.78 2.15 -8.64
CA ILE A 4 -1.59 1.66 -7.27
C ILE A 4 -0.65 0.47 -7.29
N LEU A 5 0.34 0.48 -6.41
CA LEU A 5 1.18 -0.69 -6.15
C LEU A 5 0.68 -1.38 -4.90
N VAL A 6 0.41 -2.69 -4.99
CA VAL A 6 0.01 -3.51 -3.85
C VAL A 6 1.14 -4.48 -3.53
N ILE A 7 1.67 -4.39 -2.31
CA ILE A 7 2.71 -5.30 -1.82
C ILE A 7 2.06 -6.21 -0.78
N GLU A 8 1.82 -7.45 -1.16
CA GLU A 8 1.10 -8.44 -0.36
C GLU A 8 1.61 -9.83 -0.70
N ASP A 9 2.09 -10.57 0.29
CA ASP A 9 2.66 -11.90 0.06
C ASP A 9 1.62 -12.98 -0.18
N GLU A 10 0.41 -12.84 0.35
CA GLU A 10 -0.63 -13.82 0.16
C GLU A 10 -1.31 -13.65 -1.20
N LYS A 11 -1.18 -14.66 -2.05
CA LYS A 11 -1.66 -14.60 -3.44
C LYS A 11 -3.15 -14.28 -3.55
N ASN A 12 -3.97 -14.91 -2.71
CA ASN A 12 -5.42 -14.70 -2.78
C ASN A 12 -5.80 -13.26 -2.45
N LEU A 13 -5.16 -12.67 -1.46
CA LEU A 13 -5.41 -11.27 -1.10
C LEU A 13 -4.88 -10.33 -2.19
N ARG A 14 -3.72 -10.64 -2.74
CA ARG A 14 -3.14 -9.83 -3.82
C ARG A 14 -4.08 -9.78 -5.03
N VAL A 15 -4.65 -10.91 -5.40
CA VAL A 15 -5.61 -10.99 -6.51
C VAL A 15 -6.89 -10.22 -6.17
N LEU A 16 -7.40 -10.37 -4.94
CA LEU A 16 -8.61 -9.67 -4.50
C LEU A 16 -8.42 -8.16 -4.58
N TYR A 17 -7.34 -7.65 -4.03
CA TYR A 17 -7.07 -6.21 -4.03
C TYR A 17 -6.90 -5.68 -5.44
N GLN A 18 -6.19 -6.43 -6.30
CA GLN A 18 -6.02 -6.02 -7.69
C GLN A 18 -7.38 -5.88 -8.38
N LYS A 19 -8.24 -6.87 -8.24
CA LYS A 19 -9.58 -6.84 -8.87
C LYS A 19 -10.42 -5.68 -8.35
N ASP A 20 -10.40 -5.46 -7.03
CA ASP A 20 -11.23 -4.42 -6.42
C ASP A 20 -10.76 -3.03 -6.84
N PHE A 21 -9.46 -2.77 -6.87
CA PHE A 21 -8.94 -1.47 -7.29
C PHE A 21 -9.11 -1.24 -8.79
N GLU A 22 -8.96 -2.29 -9.60
CA GLU A 22 -9.21 -2.17 -11.05
C GLU A 22 -10.69 -1.86 -11.31
N ARG A 23 -11.58 -2.45 -10.54
CA ARG A 23 -13.02 -2.14 -10.63
C ARG A 23 -13.31 -0.69 -10.29
N ASP A 24 -12.54 -0.11 -9.38
CA ASP A 24 -12.66 1.31 -9.01
C ASP A 24 -12.03 2.26 -10.06
N GLY A 25 -11.44 1.71 -11.12
CA GLY A 25 -10.89 2.49 -12.21
C GLY A 25 -9.40 2.78 -12.12
N PHE A 26 -8.68 2.09 -11.24
CA PHE A 26 -7.24 2.29 -11.09
C PHE A 26 -6.45 1.26 -11.88
N GLU A 27 -5.24 1.66 -12.28
CA GLU A 27 -4.24 0.73 -12.79
C GLU A 27 -3.53 0.12 -11.59
N VAL A 28 -3.30 -1.20 -11.58
CA VAL A 28 -2.72 -1.88 -10.42
C VAL A 28 -1.52 -2.69 -10.83
N VAL A 29 -0.43 -2.52 -10.10
CA VAL A 29 0.73 -3.42 -10.17
C VAL A 29 0.90 -4.08 -8.81
N THR A 30 1.38 -5.30 -8.78
CA THR A 30 1.47 -6.07 -7.54
C THR A 30 2.86 -6.63 -7.34
N ALA A 31 3.22 -6.83 -6.06
CA ALA A 31 4.47 -7.48 -5.67
C ALA A 31 4.19 -8.41 -4.50
N ALA A 32 4.88 -9.54 -4.47
CA ALA A 32 4.73 -10.53 -3.39
C ALA A 32 5.73 -10.29 -2.26
N THR A 33 6.78 -9.52 -2.50
CA THR A 33 7.82 -9.24 -1.51
C THR A 33 8.10 -7.74 -1.45
N ALA A 34 8.67 -7.31 -0.32
CA ALA A 34 9.08 -5.91 -0.17
C ALA A 34 10.16 -5.53 -1.18
N ALA A 35 11.13 -6.42 -1.42
CA ALA A 35 12.21 -6.15 -2.38
C ALA A 35 11.66 -5.90 -3.78
N ASP A 36 10.75 -6.74 -4.25
CA ASP A 36 10.11 -6.55 -5.55
C ASP A 36 9.27 -5.27 -5.58
N GLY A 37 8.58 -4.99 -4.48
CA GLY A 37 7.80 -3.77 -4.36
C GLY A 37 8.63 -2.52 -4.48
N LEU A 38 9.79 -2.48 -3.82
CA LEU A 38 10.70 -1.33 -3.90
C LEU A 38 11.22 -1.13 -5.32
N GLN A 39 11.51 -2.23 -6.04
CA GLN A 39 11.91 -2.14 -7.46
C GLN A 39 10.78 -1.57 -8.31
N LEU A 40 9.54 -1.99 -8.07
CA LEU A 40 8.39 -1.51 -8.83
C LEU A 40 8.09 -0.04 -8.56
N VAL A 41 8.36 0.46 -7.36
CA VAL A 41 8.23 1.90 -7.09
C VAL A 41 9.11 2.70 -8.05
N GLU A 42 10.34 2.26 -8.27
CA GLU A 42 11.26 2.95 -9.18
C GLU A 42 10.87 2.77 -10.65
N ALA A 43 10.45 1.55 -11.02
CA ALA A 43 10.16 1.22 -12.42
C ALA A 43 8.80 1.76 -12.88
N GLU A 44 7.78 1.66 -12.03
CA GLU A 44 6.39 1.95 -12.40
C GLU A 44 5.90 3.30 -11.90
N ARG A 45 6.56 3.88 -10.94
CA ARG A 45 6.21 5.18 -10.33
C ARG A 45 4.75 5.27 -9.94
N PRO A 46 4.30 4.41 -9.00
CA PRO A 46 2.89 4.41 -8.60
C PRO A 46 2.50 5.72 -7.91
N ASP A 47 1.22 6.02 -7.96
CA ASP A 47 0.66 7.19 -7.29
C ASP A 47 0.37 6.92 -5.82
N LEU A 48 0.28 5.66 -5.42
CA LEU A 48 0.01 5.25 -4.05
C LEU A 48 0.48 3.81 -3.87
N VAL A 49 0.95 3.50 -2.65
CA VAL A 49 1.38 2.14 -2.30
C VAL A 49 0.54 1.62 -1.15
N VAL A 50 -0.01 0.41 -1.33
CA VAL A 50 -0.66 -0.35 -0.26
C VAL A 50 0.29 -1.49 0.10
N MET A 51 0.66 -1.61 1.38
CA MET A 51 1.58 -2.68 1.78
C MET A 51 1.21 -3.27 3.13
N ASP A 52 1.50 -4.57 3.29
CA ASP A 52 1.40 -5.25 4.57
C ASP A 52 2.65 -4.97 5.40
N ILE A 53 2.53 -5.02 6.72
CA ILE A 53 3.66 -4.91 7.64
C ILE A 53 4.45 -6.21 7.66
N ARG A 54 3.75 -7.35 7.71
CA ARG A 54 4.42 -8.66 7.79
C ARG A 54 4.66 -9.21 6.40
N LEU A 55 5.88 -9.00 5.92
CA LEU A 55 6.31 -9.48 4.61
C LEU A 55 7.53 -10.38 4.77
N PRO A 56 7.69 -11.40 3.91
CA PRO A 56 8.88 -12.26 3.96
C PRO A 56 10.15 -11.46 3.71
N GLY A 57 11.19 -11.73 4.48
CA GLY A 57 12.52 -11.15 4.30
C GLY A 57 12.68 -9.77 4.91
N MET A 58 11.86 -8.82 4.51
CA MET A 58 11.91 -7.43 5.00
C MET A 58 10.53 -7.06 5.48
N ASP A 59 10.37 -6.54 6.71
CA ASP A 59 9.04 -6.16 7.15
C ASP A 59 8.59 -4.85 6.47
N GLY A 60 7.27 -4.63 6.49
CA GLY A 60 6.66 -3.50 5.78
C GLY A 60 7.07 -2.15 6.34
N LEU A 61 7.39 -2.06 7.64
CA LEU A 61 7.82 -0.80 8.23
C LEU A 61 9.21 -0.41 7.73
N GLU A 62 10.12 -1.38 7.63
CA GLU A 62 11.44 -1.15 7.03
C GLU A 62 11.31 -0.78 5.56
N ALA A 63 10.46 -1.52 4.83
CA ALA A 63 10.21 -1.23 3.41
C ALA A 63 9.66 0.17 3.22
N MET A 64 8.72 0.60 4.06
CA MET A 64 8.16 1.94 4.01
C MET A 64 9.22 2.99 4.25
N SER A 65 10.10 2.78 5.23
CA SER A 65 11.19 3.71 5.52
C SER A 65 12.09 3.89 4.30
N ARG A 66 12.48 2.79 3.66
CA ARG A 66 13.32 2.84 2.45
C ARG A 66 12.62 3.52 1.29
N LEU A 67 11.33 3.25 1.13
CA LEU A 67 10.52 3.83 0.07
C LEU A 67 10.45 5.35 0.24
N LEU A 68 10.15 5.82 1.45
CA LEU A 68 9.97 7.25 1.73
C LEU A 68 11.29 8.02 1.68
N ASP A 69 12.43 7.38 1.91
CA ASP A 69 13.72 8.02 1.74
C ASP A 69 13.94 8.50 0.31
N ARG A 70 13.47 7.72 -0.66
CA ARG A 70 13.63 8.05 -2.09
C ARG A 70 12.40 8.74 -2.68
N ASN A 71 11.22 8.49 -2.13
CA ASN A 71 9.95 8.96 -2.65
C ASN A 71 9.11 9.53 -1.51
N PRO A 72 9.53 10.66 -0.90
CA PRO A 72 8.89 11.14 0.33
C PRO A 72 7.46 11.61 0.15
N LYS A 73 7.01 11.83 -1.07
CA LYS A 73 5.66 12.34 -1.34
C LYS A 73 4.66 11.26 -1.75
N VAL A 74 5.11 10.00 -1.94
CA VAL A 74 4.17 8.96 -2.33
C VAL A 74 3.32 8.54 -1.12
N PRO A 75 1.99 8.54 -1.23
CA PRO A 75 1.14 8.08 -0.14
C PRO A 75 1.31 6.59 0.11
N VAL A 76 1.38 6.20 1.38
CA VAL A 76 1.49 4.80 1.79
C VAL A 76 0.33 4.46 2.71
N VAL A 77 -0.39 3.39 2.37
CA VAL A 77 -1.43 2.81 3.21
C VAL A 77 -0.90 1.47 3.73
N LEU A 78 -0.78 1.36 5.05
CA LEU A 78 -0.46 0.09 5.69
C LEU A 78 -1.75 -0.71 5.86
N ASN A 79 -1.76 -1.94 5.37
CA ASN A 79 -2.92 -2.83 5.45
C ASN A 79 -2.48 -4.13 6.11
N SER A 80 -2.83 -4.29 7.39
CA SER A 80 -2.30 -5.37 8.20
C SER A 80 -3.41 -6.13 8.94
N ALA A 81 -3.18 -7.41 9.20
CA ALA A 81 -4.07 -8.21 10.02
C ALA A 81 -4.03 -7.80 11.50
N TYR A 82 -3.05 -7.00 11.90
CA TYR A 82 -2.78 -6.70 13.30
C TYR A 82 -3.04 -5.22 13.60
N SER A 83 -3.97 -4.96 14.53
CA SER A 83 -4.25 -3.59 14.98
C SER A 83 -3.15 -3.06 15.90
N SER A 84 -2.34 -3.95 16.50
CA SER A 84 -1.28 -3.55 17.44
C SER A 84 -0.22 -2.63 16.84
N TYR A 85 -0.04 -2.66 15.52
CA TYR A 85 0.92 -1.79 14.86
C TYR A 85 0.41 -0.36 14.64
N LYS A 86 -0.89 -0.12 14.85
CA LYS A 86 -1.49 1.21 14.63
C LYS A 86 -0.81 2.30 15.48
N ASP A 87 -0.41 1.96 16.69
CA ASP A 87 0.20 2.90 17.62
C ASP A 87 1.72 2.91 17.54
N SER A 88 2.30 2.14 16.62
CA SER A 88 3.74 2.12 16.43
C SER A 88 4.21 3.46 15.86
N PHE A 89 5.31 3.99 16.41
CA PHE A 89 5.93 5.21 15.91
C PHE A 89 6.19 5.12 14.40
N MET A 90 6.67 3.97 13.92
CA MET A 90 6.97 3.80 12.49
C MET A 90 5.69 3.83 11.62
N SER A 91 4.58 3.35 12.16
CA SER A 91 3.31 3.37 11.43
C SER A 91 2.78 4.79 11.23
N TRP A 92 3.20 5.75 12.06
CA TRP A 92 2.78 7.14 11.91
C TRP A 92 3.33 7.79 10.65
N ALA A 93 4.37 7.23 10.05
CA ALA A 93 4.90 7.72 8.77
C ALA A 93 3.98 7.38 7.60
N ALA A 94 3.08 6.41 7.77
CA ALA A 94 2.10 6.07 6.75
C ALA A 94 0.96 7.09 6.73
N ASP A 95 0.35 7.26 5.58
CA ASP A 95 -0.79 8.18 5.42
C ASP A 95 -2.08 7.58 5.96
N ALA A 96 -2.17 6.27 6.01
CA ALA A 96 -3.33 5.57 6.60
C ALA A 96 -2.91 4.19 7.08
N TYR A 97 -3.64 3.67 8.04
CA TYR A 97 -3.48 2.31 8.54
C TYR A 97 -4.86 1.66 8.55
N VAL A 98 -4.99 0.56 7.81
CA VAL A 98 -6.25 -0.17 7.71
C VAL A 98 -6.05 -1.60 8.16
N VAL A 99 -6.86 -2.06 9.10
CA VAL A 99 -6.82 -3.45 9.54
C VAL A 99 -7.49 -4.32 8.49
N LYS A 100 -6.86 -5.44 8.12
CA LYS A 100 -7.39 -6.33 7.09
C LYS A 100 -8.78 -6.85 7.46
N SER A 101 -9.65 -6.87 6.45
CA SER A 101 -11.01 -7.35 6.57
C SER A 101 -11.40 -8.05 5.28
N ALA A 102 -12.34 -8.99 5.36
CA ALA A 102 -12.93 -9.62 4.18
C ALA A 102 -13.64 -8.58 3.32
N ASP A 103 -14.16 -7.52 3.94
CA ASP A 103 -14.73 -6.38 3.24
C ASP A 103 -13.62 -5.36 2.99
N THR A 104 -13.32 -5.09 1.73
CA THR A 104 -12.26 -4.14 1.34
C THR A 104 -12.75 -2.69 1.27
N GLY A 105 -13.98 -2.43 1.70
CA GLY A 105 -14.58 -1.09 1.58
C GLY A 105 -13.79 0.00 2.27
N GLU A 106 -13.31 -0.24 3.50
CA GLU A 106 -12.52 0.76 4.22
C GLU A 106 -11.21 1.05 3.50
N LEU A 107 -10.51 0.00 3.06
CA LEU A 107 -9.25 0.15 2.33
C LEU A 107 -9.47 0.94 1.04
N ARG A 108 -10.50 0.61 0.28
CA ARG A 108 -10.80 1.27 -0.99
C ARG A 108 -11.17 2.74 -0.78
N THR A 109 -11.94 3.03 0.25
CA THR A 109 -12.32 4.41 0.60
C THR A 109 -11.10 5.24 0.96
N ARG A 110 -10.21 4.72 1.80
CA ARG A 110 -9.00 5.44 2.20
C ARG A 110 -8.10 5.72 1.01
N VAL A 111 -7.95 4.74 0.12
CA VAL A 111 -7.14 4.91 -1.10
C VAL A 111 -7.72 6.01 -1.98
N ARG A 112 -9.04 6.01 -2.21
CA ARG A 112 -9.69 7.04 -3.02
C ARG A 112 -9.52 8.43 -2.40
N GLU A 113 -9.68 8.54 -1.08
CA GLU A 113 -9.51 9.82 -0.39
C GLU A 113 -8.10 10.36 -0.53
N LEU A 114 -7.10 9.51 -0.35
CA LEU A 114 -5.69 9.94 -0.44
C LEU A 114 -5.31 10.35 -1.86
N LEU A 115 -5.80 9.63 -2.86
CA LEU A 115 -5.53 9.97 -4.25
C LEU A 115 -6.23 11.28 -4.65
N ALA A 116 -7.46 11.50 -4.17
CA ALA A 116 -8.17 12.74 -4.42
C ALA A 116 -7.44 13.94 -3.79
N ALA A 117 -6.98 13.80 -2.56
CA ALA A 117 -6.23 14.86 -1.87
C ALA A 117 -4.91 15.17 -2.58
N ARG A 118 -4.22 14.14 -3.08
CA ARG A 118 -2.98 14.32 -3.82
C ARG A 118 -3.20 15.10 -5.13
N ALA A 119 -4.30 14.80 -5.82
CA ALA A 119 -4.62 15.45 -7.09
C ALA A 119 -4.93 16.93 -6.91
N GLU A 120 -5.38 17.34 -5.72
CA GLU A 120 -5.73 18.73 -5.40
C GLU A 120 -4.52 19.54 -4.92
N SER A 121 -3.41 18.90 -4.61
CA SER A 121 -2.25 19.58 -4.02
C SER A 121 -1.26 20.11 -5.05
#